data_4e833e3ce924bc716ea0f5e3c5f9a0c5
#
_entry.id   4e833e3ce924bc716ea0f5e3c5f9a0c5
#
_cell.length_a   1.000
_cell.length_b   1.000
_cell.length_c   1.000
_cell.angle_alpha   90.00
_cell.angle_beta   90.00
_cell.angle_gamma   90.00
#
_symmetry.space_group_name_H-M   'P 1'
#
loop_
_entity.id
_entity.type
_entity.pdbx_description
1 polymer ?
#
loop_
_entity_poly.entity_id
_entity_poly.type
_entity_poly.pdbx_seq_one_letter_code
_entity_poly.pdbx_strand_id
1 'polypeptide(L)'
;MTAARAPNSARLVALAGLVLSVTPAGAAERVVSADVRQVRGPLNTMFKACVGAGRAAEGLRADWQRQLTYVHEQCGFTYIRMHGLLGDDMGVYREDRHGRPEYNWQYIDELYDFLLRIHMKPFVELGFCPGALASGSKTIFWWKGNVTKPKDPRKWEDLIRALVAHFKERYGDAEVRTWYFEVWNEPNLDGFFAGTQHDYFDLYAITARAIKSVSSAYRVGGPATAGCAWIPEFIAYCASNHVPIDFVSSHDYAVDVGHLDETGGAGTVFSHNPRSIFGNVLRMREQIAASPRPDLELHLTEWSASYTPADPIHDSYHSAAFILDRLKKAGSAADSMSYWVFTDIFEEAGPRSTPFHGGFGLLNYQDLRKPAFFAYQFLNRLGPRELQSADPASYVTTDDRGSFQVLLWDFTITNPTTENDQTFYKRDLPAANKGKLAVHLTGVPPGRYTQTIYEVGYRANDAYSAYRDLGSPPQLTRAQVAKINAASDGRPLERVTVTVGADGTFHRELALRENDVFLMLLERQGPASSNLQQ
;
A
#
# COMPACT_ATOMS: atom_id res chain seq x y z
N MET A 1 -31.34 85.60 -26.68
CA MET A 1 -31.28 85.19 -28.09
C MET A 1 -31.01 83.76 -28.12
N THR A 2 -31.95 82.94 -27.99
CA THR A 2 -32.75 82.04 -28.81
C THR A 2 -31.96 81.33 -29.93
N ALA A 3 -31.79 80.06 -29.82
CA ALA A 3 -31.86 79.09 -30.92
C ALA A 3 -32.24 77.72 -30.40
N ALA A 4 -33.39 77.29 -30.79
CA ALA A 4 -33.92 75.93 -30.55
C ALA A 4 -33.26 74.90 -31.49
N ARG A 5 -33.05 73.70 -31.04
CA ARG A 5 -32.81 72.53 -31.90
C ARG A 5 -33.74 71.38 -31.55
N ALA A 6 -34.38 70.90 -32.59
CA ALA A 6 -35.34 69.80 -32.59
C ALA A 6 -34.77 68.42 -32.27
N PRO A 7 -35.63 67.45 -31.86
CA PRO A 7 -35.17 66.15 -31.42
C PRO A 7 -34.92 65.14 -32.57
N ASN A 8 -33.80 64.42 -32.51
CA ASN A 8 -33.51 63.30 -33.40
C ASN A 8 -34.16 62.01 -32.85
N SER A 9 -35.00 61.41 -33.67
CA SER A 9 -35.63 60.12 -33.46
C SER A 9 -34.60 59.01 -33.68
N ALA A 10 -34.17 58.36 -32.60
CA ALA A 10 -33.35 57.13 -32.65
C ALA A 10 -34.28 55.95 -32.86
N ARG A 11 -34.10 55.25 -33.98
CA ARG A 11 -34.66 53.90 -34.23
C ARG A 11 -34.02 52.87 -33.35
N LEU A 12 -34.77 52.18 -32.48
CA LEU A 12 -34.35 50.98 -31.80
C LEU A 12 -34.30 49.82 -32.82
N VAL A 13 -33.14 49.25 -33.02
CA VAL A 13 -32.94 47.96 -33.69
C VAL A 13 -32.95 46.90 -32.58
N ALA A 14 -33.99 46.08 -32.51
CA ALA A 14 -34.06 44.93 -31.63
C ALA A 14 -33.15 43.83 -32.20
N LEU A 15 -31.98 43.58 -31.58
CA LEU A 15 -31.20 42.37 -31.81
C LEU A 15 -31.87 41.23 -31.05
N ALA A 16 -32.49 40.28 -31.75
CA ALA A 16 -32.89 38.99 -31.20
C ALA A 16 -31.64 38.15 -30.97
N GLY A 17 -31.19 38.08 -29.70
CA GLY A 17 -30.13 37.20 -29.28
C GLY A 17 -30.59 35.73 -29.33
N LEU A 18 -30.03 34.93 -30.25
CA LEU A 18 -30.19 33.49 -30.27
C LEU A 18 -29.42 32.94 -29.08
N VAL A 19 -30.08 32.59 -28.00
CA VAL A 19 -29.48 31.80 -26.90
C VAL A 19 -29.34 30.37 -27.40
N LEU A 20 -28.14 30.05 -27.90
CA LEU A 20 -27.73 28.65 -28.09
C LEU A 20 -27.59 28.03 -26.70
N SER A 21 -28.55 27.23 -26.28
CA SER A 21 -28.45 26.33 -25.16
C SER A 21 -27.38 25.30 -25.49
N VAL A 22 -26.16 25.49 -24.99
CA VAL A 22 -25.12 24.45 -24.96
C VAL A 22 -25.61 23.41 -23.96
N THR A 23 -26.20 22.33 -24.44
CA THR A 23 -26.37 21.12 -23.67
C THR A 23 -24.95 20.65 -23.31
N PRO A 24 -24.63 20.40 -22.02
CA PRO A 24 -23.36 19.82 -21.68
C PRO A 24 -23.23 18.49 -22.46
N ALA A 25 -22.15 18.33 -23.23
CA ALA A 25 -21.84 17.07 -23.87
C ALA A 25 -21.89 16.00 -22.77
N GLY A 26 -22.79 15.02 -22.92
CA GLY A 26 -22.89 13.90 -21.98
C GLY A 26 -21.49 13.30 -21.79
N ALA A 27 -21.07 13.10 -20.55
CA ALA A 27 -19.80 12.45 -20.26
C ALA A 27 -19.74 11.16 -21.08
N ALA A 28 -18.64 10.95 -21.81
CA ALA A 28 -18.46 9.78 -22.64
C ALA A 28 -18.62 8.51 -21.77
N GLU A 29 -19.40 7.56 -22.25
CA GLU A 29 -19.59 6.29 -21.55
C GLU A 29 -18.25 5.53 -21.50
N ARG A 30 -17.75 5.20 -20.31
CA ARG A 30 -16.58 4.34 -20.14
C ARG A 30 -17.00 2.89 -20.29
N VAL A 31 -16.31 2.12 -21.12
CA VAL A 31 -16.61 0.70 -21.35
C VAL A 31 -15.41 -0.15 -20.95
N VAL A 32 -15.61 -1.08 -20.01
CA VAL A 32 -14.67 -2.16 -19.69
C VAL A 32 -15.12 -3.40 -20.43
N SER A 33 -14.38 -3.79 -21.47
CA SER A 33 -14.70 -4.96 -22.31
C SER A 33 -13.62 -6.03 -22.27
N ALA A 34 -14.04 -7.29 -22.29
CA ALA A 34 -13.15 -8.45 -22.45
C ALA A 34 -13.87 -9.62 -23.14
N ASP A 35 -13.16 -10.34 -24.02
CA ASP A 35 -13.54 -11.67 -24.44
C ASP A 35 -12.92 -12.67 -23.43
N VAL A 36 -13.76 -13.42 -22.73
CA VAL A 36 -13.30 -14.32 -21.66
C VAL A 36 -12.43 -15.48 -22.17
N ARG A 37 -12.38 -15.70 -23.48
CA ARG A 37 -11.51 -16.70 -24.14
C ARG A 37 -10.09 -16.17 -24.37
N GLN A 38 -9.89 -14.85 -24.26
CA GLN A 38 -8.60 -14.20 -24.48
C GLN A 38 -7.87 -13.97 -23.16
N VAL A 39 -7.18 -15.01 -22.71
CA VAL A 39 -6.35 -14.95 -21.51
C VAL A 39 -5.04 -14.25 -21.83
N ARG A 40 -4.70 -13.23 -21.05
CA ARG A 40 -3.41 -12.51 -21.14
C ARG A 40 -2.27 -13.33 -20.53
N GLY A 41 -2.54 -14.00 -19.40
CA GLY A 41 -1.58 -14.79 -18.64
C GLY A 41 -1.97 -14.95 -17.17
N PRO A 42 -1.06 -15.44 -16.33
CA PRO A 42 -1.23 -15.41 -14.87
C PRO A 42 -1.40 -13.99 -14.38
N LEU A 43 -2.29 -13.78 -13.41
CA LEU A 43 -2.41 -12.51 -12.72
C LEU A 43 -1.11 -12.23 -11.94
N ASN A 44 -0.51 -11.06 -12.16
CA ASN A 44 0.59 -10.62 -11.32
C ASN A 44 0.08 -10.29 -9.91
N THR A 45 0.64 -10.95 -8.90
CA THR A 45 0.21 -10.83 -7.50
C THR A 45 1.22 -10.08 -6.62
N MET A 46 2.12 -9.29 -7.21
CA MET A 46 3.16 -8.53 -6.49
C MET A 46 2.56 -7.62 -5.39
N PHE A 47 1.31 -7.20 -5.56
CA PHE A 47 0.58 -6.35 -4.63
C PHE A 47 0.27 -6.99 -3.27
N LYS A 48 0.31 -8.32 -3.18
CA LYS A 48 0.10 -9.07 -1.93
C LYS A 48 1.35 -9.81 -1.45
N ALA A 49 2.50 -9.54 -2.05
CA ALA A 49 3.74 -10.17 -1.61
C ALA A 49 4.13 -9.70 -0.21
N CYS A 50 4.07 -8.40 0.09
CA CYS A 50 4.50 -7.85 1.37
C CYS A 50 3.57 -6.71 1.84
N VAL A 51 3.50 -6.51 3.16
CA VAL A 51 2.87 -5.35 3.80
C VAL A 51 3.79 -4.81 4.90
N GLY A 52 3.74 -3.51 5.14
CA GLY A 52 4.49 -2.85 6.21
C GLY A 52 3.79 -2.89 7.56
N ALA A 53 4.58 -2.71 8.62
CA ALA A 53 4.14 -2.43 9.97
C ALA A 53 5.09 -1.42 10.62
N GLY A 54 4.74 -0.88 11.77
CA GLY A 54 5.62 0.01 12.53
C GLY A 54 6.84 -0.72 13.08
N ARG A 55 6.98 -0.85 14.38
CA ARG A 55 8.14 -1.54 14.98
C ARG A 55 7.83 -2.97 15.44
N ALA A 56 8.86 -3.78 15.55
CA ALA A 56 8.76 -5.19 15.95
C ALA A 56 8.11 -5.37 17.33
N ALA A 57 8.40 -4.48 18.30
CA ALA A 57 7.82 -4.56 19.64
C ALA A 57 6.29 -4.37 19.66
N GLU A 58 5.69 -3.66 18.68
CA GLU A 58 4.24 -3.61 18.54
C GLU A 58 3.64 -4.98 18.22
N GLY A 59 4.38 -5.84 17.52
CA GLY A 59 3.97 -7.18 17.14
C GLY A 59 3.83 -8.17 18.31
N LEU A 60 4.30 -7.79 19.53
CA LEU A 60 4.08 -8.54 20.76
C LEU A 60 2.69 -8.26 21.37
N ARG A 61 1.93 -7.29 20.85
CA ARG A 61 0.62 -6.91 21.35
C ARG A 61 -0.48 -7.80 20.77
N ALA A 62 -1.40 -8.22 21.62
CA ALA A 62 -2.51 -9.09 21.21
C ALA A 62 -3.46 -8.44 20.19
N ASP A 63 -3.69 -7.12 20.28
CA ASP A 63 -4.52 -6.38 19.33
C ASP A 63 -3.86 -6.27 17.95
N TRP A 64 -2.55 -6.03 17.89
CA TRP A 64 -1.78 -6.02 16.65
C TRP A 64 -1.81 -7.40 15.97
N GLN A 65 -1.57 -8.48 16.73
CA GLN A 65 -1.60 -9.86 16.22
C GLN A 65 -2.98 -10.25 15.69
N ARG A 66 -4.06 -9.86 16.38
CA ARG A 66 -5.43 -10.07 15.92
C ARG A 66 -5.71 -9.34 14.60
N GLN A 67 -5.30 -8.07 14.50
CA GLN A 67 -5.48 -7.28 13.28
C GLN A 67 -4.66 -7.84 12.11
N LEU A 68 -3.40 -8.25 12.35
CA LEU A 68 -2.58 -8.84 11.29
C LEU A 68 -3.17 -10.16 10.78
N THR A 69 -3.63 -11.03 11.68
CA THR A 69 -4.32 -12.27 11.29
C THR A 69 -5.50 -11.98 10.38
N TYR A 70 -6.35 -11.02 10.76
CA TYR A 70 -7.51 -10.63 9.95
C TYR A 70 -7.11 -10.03 8.59
N VAL A 71 -6.12 -9.15 8.55
CA VAL A 71 -5.63 -8.54 7.29
C VAL A 71 -5.00 -9.59 6.39
N HIS A 72 -4.21 -10.51 6.94
CA HIS A 72 -3.64 -11.63 6.18
C HIS A 72 -4.72 -12.49 5.52
N GLU A 73 -5.74 -12.91 6.29
CA GLU A 73 -6.86 -13.72 5.77
C GLU A 73 -7.65 -13.00 4.67
N GLN A 74 -7.87 -11.69 4.81
CA GLN A 74 -8.70 -10.92 3.89
C GLN A 74 -7.94 -10.39 2.66
N CYS A 75 -6.68 -9.97 2.85
CA CYS A 75 -5.88 -9.30 1.82
C CYS A 75 -4.82 -10.22 1.18
N GLY A 76 -4.46 -11.34 1.84
CA GLY A 76 -3.59 -12.38 1.29
C GLY A 76 -2.10 -12.04 1.29
N PHE A 77 -1.63 -11.10 2.13
CA PHE A 77 -0.22 -10.77 2.22
C PHE A 77 0.63 -11.95 2.71
N THR A 78 1.79 -12.16 2.06
CA THR A 78 2.70 -13.27 2.38
C THR A 78 3.79 -12.87 3.36
N TYR A 79 4.36 -11.66 3.18
CA TYR A 79 5.44 -11.14 4.02
C TYR A 79 4.99 -9.92 4.80
N ILE A 80 5.70 -9.67 5.92
CA ILE A 80 5.55 -8.43 6.68
C ILE A 80 6.94 -7.86 6.98
N ARG A 81 7.10 -6.55 6.76
CA ARG A 81 8.30 -5.77 7.08
C ARG A 81 8.01 -4.83 8.24
N MET A 82 8.93 -4.71 9.17
CA MET A 82 8.79 -3.85 10.35
C MET A 82 10.14 -3.33 10.83
N HIS A 83 10.16 -2.13 11.39
CA HIS A 83 11.34 -1.50 11.96
C HIS A 83 11.77 -2.12 13.29
N GLY A 84 13.00 -1.78 13.70
CA GLY A 84 13.43 -1.89 15.08
C GLY A 84 13.56 -3.29 15.65
N LEU A 85 13.80 -4.29 14.81
CA LEU A 85 14.04 -5.67 15.27
C LEU A 85 15.21 -5.77 16.25
N LEU A 86 16.25 -4.93 16.06
CA LEU A 86 17.43 -4.87 16.91
C LEU A 86 17.34 -3.75 17.98
N GLY A 87 16.18 -3.09 18.10
CA GLY A 87 15.95 -2.04 19.09
C GLY A 87 16.05 -2.56 20.54
N ASP A 88 16.36 -1.64 21.47
CA ASP A 88 16.51 -1.99 22.89
C ASP A 88 15.24 -2.55 23.53
N ASP A 89 14.07 -2.18 23.01
CA ASP A 89 12.77 -2.69 23.46
C ASP A 89 12.48 -4.15 23.02
N MET A 90 13.23 -4.66 22.02
CA MET A 90 13.25 -6.08 21.69
C MET A 90 14.26 -6.87 22.52
N GLY A 91 15.15 -6.17 23.24
CA GLY A 91 16.08 -6.74 24.20
C GLY A 91 17.12 -7.70 23.61
N VAL A 92 17.42 -7.56 22.30
CA VAL A 92 18.22 -8.52 21.52
C VAL A 92 19.70 -8.54 21.92
N TYR A 93 20.25 -7.37 22.28
CA TYR A 93 21.68 -7.20 22.51
C TYR A 93 21.96 -6.42 23.80
N ARG A 94 22.86 -6.97 24.61
CA ARG A 94 23.42 -6.29 25.78
C ARG A 94 24.91 -6.57 25.88
N GLU A 95 25.62 -5.80 26.67
CA GLU A 95 26.99 -6.07 27.06
C GLU A 95 27.08 -6.27 28.58
N ASP A 96 27.84 -7.28 29.00
CA ASP A 96 28.16 -7.45 30.43
C ASP A 96 29.13 -6.35 30.91
N ARG A 97 29.47 -6.38 32.20
CA ARG A 97 30.43 -5.42 32.83
C ARG A 97 31.83 -5.44 32.20
N HIS A 98 32.18 -6.45 31.43
CA HIS A 98 33.45 -6.59 30.72
C HIS A 98 33.33 -6.26 29.23
N GLY A 99 32.18 -5.78 28.79
CA GLY A 99 31.89 -5.46 27.39
C GLY A 99 31.71 -6.70 26.51
N ARG A 100 31.41 -7.87 27.07
CA ARG A 100 31.13 -9.08 26.28
C ARG A 100 29.66 -9.10 25.86
N PRO A 101 29.37 -9.40 24.58
CA PRO A 101 28.00 -9.48 24.08
C PRO A 101 27.18 -10.57 24.79
N GLU A 102 25.93 -10.25 25.10
CA GLU A 102 24.87 -11.14 25.53
C GLU A 102 23.70 -11.00 24.57
N TYR A 103 23.26 -12.11 23.96
CA TYR A 103 22.13 -12.14 23.02
C TYR A 103 20.90 -12.73 23.70
N ASN A 104 19.72 -12.17 23.36
CA ASN A 104 18.43 -12.66 23.82
C ASN A 104 17.44 -12.65 22.66
N TRP A 105 16.86 -13.79 22.36
CA TRP A 105 15.98 -13.99 21.21
C TRP A 105 14.50 -14.11 21.56
N GLN A 106 14.12 -14.07 22.84
CA GLN A 106 12.77 -14.44 23.29
C GLN A 106 11.66 -13.61 22.63
N TYR A 107 11.82 -12.30 22.50
CA TYR A 107 10.80 -11.46 21.86
C TYR A 107 10.76 -11.65 20.35
N ILE A 108 11.90 -11.83 19.71
CA ILE A 108 11.94 -12.17 18.28
C ILE A 108 11.26 -13.51 18.04
N ASP A 109 11.54 -14.50 18.87
CA ASP A 109 10.95 -15.85 18.78
C ASP A 109 9.44 -15.79 18.93
N GLU A 110 8.93 -15.10 19.96
CA GLU A 110 7.49 -14.92 20.16
C GLU A 110 6.81 -14.29 18.93
N LEU A 111 7.41 -13.25 18.38
CA LEU A 111 6.89 -12.55 17.21
C LEU A 111 6.93 -13.44 15.96
N TYR A 112 8.06 -14.08 15.69
CA TYR A 112 8.22 -14.86 14.47
C TYR A 112 7.49 -16.20 14.53
N ASP A 113 7.38 -16.83 15.70
CA ASP A 113 6.50 -17.99 15.92
C ASP A 113 5.03 -17.63 15.64
N PHE A 114 4.60 -16.42 16.03
CA PHE A 114 3.27 -15.93 15.68
C PHE A 114 3.11 -15.77 14.16
N LEU A 115 4.06 -15.10 13.47
CA LEU A 115 3.99 -14.91 12.02
C LEU A 115 3.89 -16.24 11.27
N LEU A 116 4.75 -17.19 11.60
CA LEU A 116 4.76 -18.51 10.95
C LEU A 116 3.48 -19.31 11.26
N ARG A 117 2.93 -19.18 12.47
CA ARG A 117 1.66 -19.82 12.86
C ARG A 117 0.48 -19.35 12.00
N ILE A 118 0.47 -18.08 11.57
CA ILE A 118 -0.54 -17.55 10.66
C ILE A 118 -0.12 -17.64 9.19
N HIS A 119 0.95 -18.40 8.87
CA HIS A 119 1.49 -18.60 7.52
C HIS A 119 2.02 -17.31 6.84
N MET A 120 2.40 -16.31 7.62
CA MET A 120 3.15 -15.15 7.14
C MET A 120 4.64 -15.32 7.39
N LYS A 121 5.46 -14.62 6.61
CA LYS A 121 6.92 -14.66 6.68
C LYS A 121 7.48 -13.28 7.00
N PRO A 122 8.60 -13.19 7.74
CA PRO A 122 9.27 -11.92 7.92
C PRO A 122 10.02 -11.51 6.64
N PHE A 123 9.89 -10.23 6.28
CA PHE A 123 10.85 -9.50 5.46
C PHE A 123 11.71 -8.74 6.47
N VAL A 124 12.87 -9.31 6.81
CA VAL A 124 13.65 -8.94 7.99
C VAL A 124 14.40 -7.64 7.73
N GLU A 125 14.01 -6.53 8.39
CA GLU A 125 14.80 -5.31 8.43
C GLU A 125 15.82 -5.39 9.57
N LEU A 126 17.10 -5.26 9.26
CA LEU A 126 18.22 -5.31 10.22
C LEU A 126 18.56 -3.88 10.66
N GLY A 127 17.74 -3.32 11.54
CA GLY A 127 17.82 -1.98 12.10
C GLY A 127 16.99 -1.86 13.39
N PHE A 128 17.12 -0.80 14.21
CA PHE A 128 18.25 0.11 14.22
C PHE A 128 19.39 -0.42 15.11
N CYS A 129 20.44 0.39 15.38
CA CYS A 129 21.55 -0.09 16.18
C CYS A 129 21.13 -0.28 17.66
N PRO A 130 21.44 -1.42 18.32
CA PRO A 130 21.25 -1.54 19.75
C PRO A 130 22.03 -0.46 20.51
N GLY A 131 21.43 0.16 21.53
CA GLY A 131 22.04 1.27 22.27
C GLY A 131 23.41 0.93 22.87
N ALA A 132 23.59 -0.31 23.39
CA ALA A 132 24.87 -0.78 23.91
C ALA A 132 25.97 -0.90 22.83
N LEU A 133 25.61 -1.06 21.55
CA LEU A 133 26.54 -1.16 20.42
C LEU A 133 26.70 0.15 19.64
N ALA A 134 25.84 1.13 19.89
CA ALA A 134 25.79 2.39 19.15
C ALA A 134 27.04 3.26 19.35
N SER A 135 27.48 3.97 18.30
CA SER A 135 28.60 4.92 18.36
C SER A 135 28.21 6.29 18.88
N GLY A 136 26.93 6.56 19.04
CA GLY A 136 26.39 7.84 19.52
C GLY A 136 25.00 7.71 20.10
N SER A 137 24.37 8.85 20.44
CA SER A 137 23.08 8.90 21.11
C SER A 137 21.96 9.45 20.24
N LYS A 138 22.18 9.66 18.93
CA LYS A 138 21.13 10.14 18.01
C LYS A 138 20.07 9.06 17.83
N THR A 139 18.82 9.44 18.05
CA THR A 139 17.67 8.52 17.93
C THR A 139 16.59 9.12 17.06
N ILE A 140 15.72 8.26 16.53
CA ILE A 140 14.52 8.64 15.79
C ILE A 140 13.30 7.99 16.43
N PHE A 141 12.15 8.54 16.12
CA PHE A 141 10.83 8.12 16.58
C PHE A 141 10.61 8.29 18.11
N TRP A 142 9.37 8.23 18.51
CA TRP A 142 8.96 8.29 19.91
C TRP A 142 9.61 7.18 20.76
N TRP A 143 9.80 5.99 20.20
CA TRP A 143 10.42 4.84 20.85
C TRP A 143 11.96 4.84 20.78
N LYS A 144 12.57 5.92 20.26
CA LYS A 144 14.01 6.22 20.33
C LYS A 144 14.92 5.15 19.71
N GLY A 145 14.60 4.67 18.52
CA GLY A 145 15.51 3.83 17.73
C GLY A 145 16.84 4.53 17.49
N ASN A 146 17.96 3.90 17.84
CA ASN A 146 19.29 4.53 17.69
C ASN A 146 19.76 4.44 16.25
N VAL A 147 19.97 5.60 15.61
CA VAL A 147 20.32 5.73 14.19
C VAL A 147 21.80 5.94 13.94
N THR A 148 22.65 5.74 14.95
CA THR A 148 24.10 5.80 14.77
C THR A 148 24.67 4.45 14.37
N LYS A 149 25.75 4.46 13.58
CA LYS A 149 26.43 3.21 13.20
C LYS A 149 27.00 2.49 14.42
N PRO A 150 27.28 1.18 14.34
CA PRO A 150 27.93 0.45 15.42
C PRO A 150 29.31 1.05 15.76
N LYS A 151 29.63 1.16 17.06
CA LYS A 151 30.96 1.60 17.53
C LYS A 151 32.04 0.54 17.27
N ASP A 152 31.64 -0.74 17.16
CA ASP A 152 32.50 -1.87 16.87
C ASP A 152 31.89 -2.71 15.75
N PRO A 153 32.41 -2.62 14.50
CA PRO A 153 31.91 -3.38 13.36
C PRO A 153 31.99 -4.90 13.53
N ARG A 154 32.95 -5.42 14.32
CA ARG A 154 33.07 -6.86 14.57
C ARG A 154 31.94 -7.38 15.45
N LYS A 155 31.60 -6.61 16.51
CA LYS A 155 30.46 -6.96 17.36
C LYS A 155 29.14 -6.91 16.61
N TRP A 156 29.00 -5.98 15.66
CA TRP A 156 27.86 -5.94 14.76
C TRP A 156 27.80 -7.18 13.85
N GLU A 157 28.93 -7.53 13.23
CA GLU A 157 29.03 -8.74 12.41
C GLU A 157 28.69 -9.99 13.22
N ASP A 158 29.18 -10.11 14.46
CA ASP A 158 28.90 -11.22 15.34
C ASP A 158 27.42 -11.28 15.76
N LEU A 159 26.78 -10.12 16.04
CA LEU A 159 25.35 -10.02 16.33
C LEU A 159 24.53 -10.54 15.14
N ILE A 160 24.81 -10.06 13.93
CA ILE A 160 24.07 -10.47 12.72
C ILE A 160 24.27 -11.96 12.46
N ARG A 161 25.50 -12.46 12.57
CA ARG A 161 25.80 -13.89 12.41
C ARG A 161 25.07 -14.75 13.43
N ALA A 162 25.06 -14.34 14.70
CA ALA A 162 24.38 -15.04 15.77
C ALA A 162 22.85 -15.05 15.57
N LEU A 163 22.27 -13.93 15.17
CA LEU A 163 20.83 -13.82 14.88
C LEU A 163 20.42 -14.75 13.74
N VAL A 164 21.13 -14.70 12.63
CA VAL A 164 20.80 -15.51 11.44
C VAL A 164 21.05 -17.01 11.70
N ALA A 165 22.09 -17.34 12.48
CA ALA A 165 22.34 -18.71 12.93
C ALA A 165 21.20 -19.22 13.84
N HIS A 166 20.72 -18.38 14.76
CA HIS A 166 19.56 -18.68 15.60
C HIS A 166 18.29 -18.95 14.76
N PHE A 167 18.00 -18.09 13.76
CA PHE A 167 16.89 -18.35 12.85
C PHE A 167 17.00 -19.69 12.13
N LYS A 168 18.20 -20.01 11.63
CA LYS A 168 18.46 -21.31 10.99
C LYS A 168 18.26 -22.50 11.93
N GLU A 169 18.71 -22.38 13.17
CA GLU A 169 18.56 -23.42 14.19
C GLU A 169 17.10 -23.62 14.60
N ARG A 170 16.37 -22.50 14.83
CA ARG A 170 15.01 -22.54 15.32
C ARG A 170 13.98 -22.92 14.26
N TYR A 171 14.07 -22.31 13.08
CA TYR A 171 13.05 -22.42 12.01
C TYR A 171 13.46 -23.38 10.89
N GLY A 172 14.71 -23.78 10.84
CA GLY A 172 15.26 -24.63 9.79
C GLY A 172 15.71 -23.87 8.54
N ASP A 173 16.75 -24.41 7.88
CA ASP A 173 17.35 -23.80 6.69
C ASP A 173 16.34 -23.60 5.54
N ALA A 174 15.43 -24.56 5.35
CA ALA A 174 14.42 -24.50 4.27
C ALA A 174 13.44 -23.34 4.45
N GLU A 175 13.01 -23.01 5.68
CA GLU A 175 12.13 -21.90 5.96
C GLU A 175 12.87 -20.56 5.81
N VAL A 176 14.03 -20.40 6.48
CA VAL A 176 14.80 -19.15 6.47
C VAL A 176 15.29 -18.78 5.07
N ARG A 177 15.54 -19.76 4.20
CA ARG A 177 15.88 -19.54 2.78
C ARG A 177 14.78 -18.82 2.00
N THR A 178 13.56 -18.85 2.48
CA THR A 178 12.43 -18.15 1.85
C THR A 178 12.32 -16.70 2.30
N TRP A 179 13.04 -16.28 3.33
CA TRP A 179 12.99 -14.93 3.88
C TRP A 179 13.89 -13.96 3.09
N TYR A 180 13.66 -12.65 3.30
CA TYR A 180 14.48 -11.55 2.82
C TYR A 180 15.15 -10.87 4.01
N PHE A 181 16.40 -10.45 3.84
CA PHE A 181 17.15 -9.69 4.85
C PHE A 181 17.52 -8.34 4.25
N GLU A 182 16.86 -7.30 4.70
CA GLU A 182 17.09 -5.92 4.30
C GLU A 182 17.97 -5.23 5.32
N VAL A 183 18.97 -4.49 4.85
CA VAL A 183 19.92 -3.84 5.75
C VAL A 183 19.54 -2.40 5.99
N TRP A 184 19.12 -2.09 7.22
CA TRP A 184 18.76 -0.76 7.68
C TRP A 184 17.44 -0.21 7.11
N ASN A 185 17.16 1.10 7.45
CA ASN A 185 16.03 1.88 6.95
C ASN A 185 16.45 3.29 6.59
N GLU A 186 16.18 3.74 5.37
CA GLU A 186 16.35 5.10 4.84
C GLU A 186 17.70 5.76 5.16
N PRO A 187 18.84 5.08 4.92
CA PRO A 187 20.15 5.57 5.31
C PRO A 187 20.59 6.84 4.56
N ASN A 188 19.85 7.28 3.56
CA ASN A 188 20.07 8.53 2.83
C ASN A 188 19.46 9.76 3.53
N LEU A 189 18.71 9.58 4.62
CA LEU A 189 18.16 10.65 5.43
C LEU A 189 18.93 10.79 6.74
N ASP A 190 19.38 12.01 7.03
CA ASP A 190 20.13 12.32 8.27
C ASP A 190 19.36 11.93 9.54
N GLY A 191 18.01 11.91 9.48
CA GLY A 191 17.15 11.47 10.57
C GLY A 191 17.27 9.97 10.87
N PHE A 192 17.59 9.16 9.88
CA PHE A 192 17.55 7.69 9.96
C PHE A 192 18.93 7.04 9.96
N PHE A 193 19.99 7.77 9.59
CA PHE A 193 21.36 7.27 9.64
C PHE A 193 22.35 8.41 9.91
N ALA A 194 23.06 8.33 11.05
CA ALA A 194 24.09 9.29 11.40
C ALA A 194 25.45 8.90 10.80
N GLY A 195 25.53 8.96 9.48
CA GLY A 195 26.73 8.61 8.72
C GLY A 195 26.63 9.08 7.26
N THR A 196 27.66 8.81 6.48
CA THR A 196 27.70 9.08 5.04
C THR A 196 27.14 7.89 4.25
N GLN A 197 26.92 8.08 2.93
CA GLN A 197 26.60 6.98 2.01
C GLN A 197 27.65 5.85 2.07
N HIS A 198 28.94 6.21 2.16
CA HIS A 198 30.02 5.23 2.25
C HIS A 198 29.99 4.45 3.57
N ASP A 199 29.73 5.13 4.70
CA ASP A 199 29.54 4.45 6.00
C ASP A 199 28.39 3.43 5.95
N TYR A 200 27.31 3.73 5.23
CA TYR A 200 26.22 2.78 5.05
C TYR A 200 26.63 1.62 4.13
N PHE A 201 27.32 1.88 3.03
CA PHE A 201 27.77 0.81 2.13
C PHE A 201 28.73 -0.15 2.84
N ASP A 202 29.59 0.35 3.72
CA ASP A 202 30.46 -0.48 4.55
C ASP A 202 29.67 -1.32 5.56
N LEU A 203 28.67 -0.71 6.22
CA LEU A 203 27.76 -1.43 7.13
C LEU A 203 27.01 -2.53 6.39
N TYR A 204 26.49 -2.24 5.19
CA TYR A 204 25.84 -3.21 4.34
C TYR A 204 26.78 -4.37 4.00
N ALA A 205 28.01 -4.09 3.59
CA ALA A 205 28.98 -5.10 3.20
C ALA A 205 29.31 -6.08 4.35
N ILE A 206 29.49 -5.57 5.56
CA ILE A 206 29.74 -6.38 6.76
C ILE A 206 28.51 -7.25 7.05
N THR A 207 27.32 -6.66 7.03
CA THR A 207 26.05 -7.33 7.29
C THR A 207 25.77 -8.44 6.27
N ALA A 208 25.93 -8.13 4.98
CA ALA A 208 25.70 -9.09 3.90
C ALA A 208 26.66 -10.30 3.99
N ARG A 209 27.95 -10.05 4.27
CA ARG A 209 28.93 -11.13 4.46
C ARG A 209 28.63 -11.97 5.70
N ALA A 210 28.17 -11.36 6.80
CA ALA A 210 27.75 -12.08 8.01
C ALA A 210 26.59 -13.04 7.71
N ILE A 211 25.55 -12.57 7.00
CA ILE A 211 24.41 -13.41 6.59
C ILE A 211 24.87 -14.55 5.70
N LYS A 212 25.64 -14.25 4.66
CA LYS A 212 26.13 -15.26 3.70
C LYS A 212 27.09 -16.27 4.33
N SER A 213 27.76 -15.94 5.43
CA SER A 213 28.60 -16.86 6.18
C SER A 213 27.81 -17.97 6.88
N VAL A 214 26.52 -17.70 7.22
CA VAL A 214 25.61 -18.70 7.79
C VAL A 214 25.00 -19.59 6.71
N SER A 215 24.59 -18.99 5.58
CA SER A 215 24.12 -19.72 4.40
C SER A 215 24.22 -18.83 3.16
N SER A 216 24.91 -19.31 2.14
CA SER A 216 25.01 -18.60 0.85
C SER A 216 23.66 -18.44 0.12
N ALA A 217 22.66 -19.24 0.52
CA ALA A 217 21.34 -19.23 -0.07
C ALA A 217 20.38 -18.18 0.54
N TYR A 218 20.76 -17.50 1.63
CA TYR A 218 19.91 -16.49 2.25
C TYR A 218 19.98 -15.17 1.47
N ARG A 219 18.82 -14.58 1.19
CA ARG A 219 18.71 -13.40 0.34
C ARG A 219 18.93 -12.12 1.15
N VAL A 220 19.92 -11.32 0.74
CA VAL A 220 20.26 -10.03 1.37
C VAL A 220 20.23 -8.91 0.35
N GLY A 221 19.69 -7.76 0.75
CA GLY A 221 19.60 -6.58 -0.12
C GLY A 221 19.40 -5.27 0.64
N GLY A 222 19.21 -4.23 -0.14
CA GLY A 222 19.05 -2.83 0.24
C GLY A 222 19.01 -1.98 -1.04
N PRO A 223 19.29 -0.66 -0.98
CA PRO A 223 19.73 0.11 0.17
C PRO A 223 18.61 0.64 1.07
N ALA A 224 17.34 0.30 0.81
CA ALA A 224 16.17 0.74 1.56
C ALA A 224 16.07 2.27 1.70
N THR A 225 16.40 2.99 0.64
CA THR A 225 16.50 4.46 0.65
C THR A 225 15.16 5.13 0.44
N ALA A 226 14.95 6.29 1.05
CA ALA A 226 13.85 7.18 0.72
C ALA A 226 13.99 7.74 -0.71
N GLY A 227 12.87 7.88 -1.43
CA GLY A 227 12.81 8.55 -2.72
C GLY A 227 13.55 7.84 -3.85
N CYS A 228 13.72 6.54 -3.75
CA CYS A 228 14.38 5.71 -4.77
C CYS A 228 15.80 6.19 -5.10
N ALA A 229 16.56 6.58 -4.06
CA ALA A 229 17.92 7.10 -4.19
C ALA A 229 18.98 5.98 -4.18
N TRP A 230 20.18 6.28 -4.65
CA TRP A 230 21.41 5.48 -4.55
C TRP A 230 21.41 4.14 -5.29
N ILE A 231 20.42 3.82 -6.11
CA ILE A 231 20.30 2.49 -6.72
C ILE A 231 21.51 2.14 -7.60
N PRO A 232 21.93 2.98 -8.57
CA PRO A 232 23.09 2.69 -9.40
C PRO A 232 24.39 2.63 -8.60
N GLU A 233 24.61 3.55 -7.66
CA GLU A 233 25.80 3.64 -6.83
C GLU A 233 25.94 2.41 -5.93
N PHE A 234 24.82 1.97 -5.34
CA PHE A 234 24.78 0.81 -4.48
C PHE A 234 25.11 -0.48 -5.22
N ILE A 235 24.51 -0.71 -6.39
CA ILE A 235 24.80 -1.88 -7.22
C ILE A 235 26.26 -1.85 -7.70
N ALA A 236 26.77 -0.68 -8.11
CA ALA A 236 28.16 -0.53 -8.55
C ALA A 236 29.14 -0.80 -7.40
N TYR A 237 28.87 -0.30 -6.20
CA TYR A 237 29.69 -0.60 -5.01
C TYR A 237 29.73 -2.11 -4.72
N CYS A 238 28.57 -2.77 -4.70
CA CYS A 238 28.50 -4.21 -4.46
C CYS A 238 29.28 -5.00 -5.51
N ALA A 239 29.14 -4.67 -6.78
CA ALA A 239 29.86 -5.33 -7.87
C ALA A 239 31.38 -5.14 -7.76
N SER A 240 31.84 -3.90 -7.54
CA SER A 240 33.27 -3.56 -7.51
C SER A 240 33.99 -4.13 -6.28
N ASN A 241 33.29 -4.29 -5.14
CA ASN A 241 33.85 -4.77 -3.88
C ASN A 241 33.50 -6.23 -3.58
N HIS A 242 32.90 -6.96 -4.54
CA HIS A 242 32.44 -8.34 -4.39
C HIS A 242 31.57 -8.53 -3.15
N VAL A 243 30.66 -7.59 -2.90
CA VAL A 243 29.69 -7.65 -1.80
C VAL A 243 28.44 -8.37 -2.28
N PRO A 244 27.94 -9.36 -1.53
CA PRO A 244 26.70 -10.06 -1.90
C PRO A 244 25.52 -9.12 -1.97
N ILE A 245 24.70 -9.26 -3.02
CA ILE A 245 23.43 -8.57 -3.21
C ILE A 245 22.50 -9.51 -3.99
N ASP A 246 21.28 -9.73 -3.48
CA ASP A 246 20.27 -10.59 -4.11
C ASP A 246 19.04 -9.81 -4.55
N PHE A 247 18.78 -8.63 -3.97
CA PHE A 247 17.68 -7.75 -4.34
C PHE A 247 18.01 -6.29 -4.08
N VAL A 248 17.25 -5.41 -4.72
CA VAL A 248 17.24 -3.97 -4.48
C VAL A 248 15.95 -3.60 -3.77
N SER A 249 16.04 -2.72 -2.76
CA SER A 249 14.87 -2.16 -2.09
C SER A 249 14.94 -0.64 -1.95
N SER A 250 13.78 0.01 -1.93
CA SER A 250 13.65 1.45 -1.72
C SER A 250 12.23 1.83 -1.32
N HIS A 251 12.02 3.12 -1.01
CA HIS A 251 10.74 3.69 -0.59
C HIS A 251 10.32 4.82 -1.50
N ASP A 252 8.99 5.00 -1.66
CA ASP A 252 8.45 6.13 -2.41
C ASP A 252 7.06 6.53 -1.92
N TYR A 253 6.80 7.83 -1.82
CA TYR A 253 5.56 8.41 -1.35
C TYR A 253 5.06 9.49 -2.32
N ALA A 254 3.74 9.57 -2.51
CA ALA A 254 3.13 10.47 -3.49
C ALA A 254 2.94 11.90 -2.93
N VAL A 255 4.02 12.55 -2.54
CA VAL A 255 4.01 13.93 -2.00
C VAL A 255 4.86 14.85 -2.87
N ASP A 256 4.29 15.97 -3.33
CA ASP A 256 5.02 16.99 -4.09
C ASP A 256 5.74 17.99 -3.15
N VAL A 257 5.07 18.37 -2.05
CA VAL A 257 5.59 19.32 -1.07
C VAL A 257 5.24 18.85 0.33
N GLY A 258 6.17 19.02 1.26
CA GLY A 258 5.90 18.74 2.67
C GLY A 258 7.19 18.57 3.48
N HIS A 259 7.01 18.51 4.78
CA HIS A 259 8.05 18.19 5.76
C HIS A 259 7.42 17.45 6.95
N LEU A 260 8.24 16.77 7.73
CA LEU A 260 7.85 16.20 9.02
C LEU A 260 8.34 17.11 10.14
N ASP A 261 7.46 17.45 11.07
CA ASP A 261 7.84 17.97 12.37
C ASP A 261 8.11 16.84 13.36
N GLU A 262 8.54 17.17 14.60
CA GLU A 262 8.84 16.21 15.66
C GLU A 262 7.64 15.38 16.13
N THR A 263 6.44 15.77 15.73
CA THR A 263 5.18 15.06 16.07
C THR A 263 4.66 14.21 14.92
N GLY A 264 5.37 14.19 13.78
CA GLY A 264 4.92 13.57 12.53
C GLY A 264 3.77 14.33 11.88
N GLY A 265 3.51 15.57 12.29
CA GLY A 265 2.62 16.51 11.63
C GLY A 265 3.37 17.21 10.50
N ALA A 266 2.71 17.49 9.41
CA ALA A 266 3.33 18.11 8.25
C ALA A 266 2.32 18.94 7.44
N GLY A 267 2.83 19.82 6.61
CA GLY A 267 2.07 20.48 5.57
C GLY A 267 2.26 19.77 4.22
N THR A 268 1.88 18.50 4.13
CA THR A 268 2.02 17.70 2.90
C THR A 268 1.01 18.10 1.83
N VAL A 269 1.40 17.98 0.57
CA VAL A 269 0.51 18.14 -0.58
C VAL A 269 0.60 16.88 -1.42
N PHE A 270 -0.51 16.16 -1.54
CA PHE A 270 -0.60 14.96 -2.35
C PHE A 270 -0.21 15.26 -3.81
N SER A 271 0.58 14.38 -4.39
CA SER A 271 1.25 14.63 -5.66
C SER A 271 0.31 14.75 -6.84
N HIS A 272 0.46 15.84 -7.59
CA HIS A 272 -0.18 16.06 -8.89
C HIS A 272 0.58 15.40 -10.05
N ASN A 273 1.73 14.79 -9.79
CA ASN A 273 2.44 14.03 -10.81
C ASN A 273 1.64 12.76 -11.15
N PRO A 274 1.10 12.62 -12.38
CA PRO A 274 0.31 11.45 -12.76
C PRO A 274 1.13 10.14 -12.73
N ARG A 275 2.47 10.25 -12.70
CA ARG A 275 3.41 9.13 -12.62
C ARG A 275 3.99 8.93 -11.22
N SER A 276 3.48 9.60 -10.17
CA SER A 276 3.98 9.40 -8.79
C SER A 276 3.98 7.91 -8.43
N ILE A 277 4.96 7.46 -7.66
CA ILE A 277 5.24 6.07 -7.29
C ILE A 277 5.65 5.22 -8.50
N PHE A 278 4.73 4.83 -9.37
CA PHE A 278 5.04 3.87 -10.44
C PHE A 278 6.11 4.38 -11.42
N GLY A 279 6.20 5.69 -11.64
CA GLY A 279 7.25 6.26 -12.48
C GLY A 279 8.66 6.04 -11.91
N ASN A 280 8.79 6.11 -10.58
CA ASN A 280 10.02 5.80 -9.89
C ASN A 280 10.33 4.29 -9.88
N VAL A 281 9.30 3.45 -9.72
CA VAL A 281 9.45 1.98 -9.83
C VAL A 281 9.98 1.59 -11.22
N LEU A 282 9.40 2.14 -12.29
CA LEU A 282 9.86 1.91 -13.66
C LEU A 282 11.32 2.37 -13.85
N ARG A 283 11.66 3.55 -13.35
CA ARG A 283 13.03 4.09 -13.40
C ARG A 283 14.03 3.19 -12.68
N MET A 284 13.71 2.71 -11.46
CA MET A 284 14.58 1.79 -10.73
C MET A 284 14.78 0.47 -11.50
N ARG A 285 13.73 -0.09 -12.09
CA ARG A 285 13.86 -1.29 -12.94
C ARG A 285 14.77 -1.06 -14.14
N GLU A 286 14.67 0.10 -14.79
CA GLU A 286 15.58 0.50 -15.88
C GLU A 286 17.03 0.62 -15.38
N GLN A 287 17.26 1.21 -14.21
CA GLN A 287 18.59 1.31 -13.59
C GLN A 287 19.18 -0.07 -13.26
N ILE A 288 18.37 -0.99 -12.73
CA ILE A 288 18.79 -2.38 -12.47
C ILE A 288 19.14 -3.07 -13.80
N ALA A 289 18.28 -2.96 -14.80
CA ALA A 289 18.51 -3.59 -16.11
C ALA A 289 19.78 -3.09 -16.82
N ALA A 290 20.16 -1.83 -16.58
CA ALA A 290 21.39 -1.23 -17.12
C ALA A 290 22.65 -1.49 -16.26
N SER A 291 22.51 -2.15 -15.11
CA SER A 291 23.57 -2.39 -14.14
C SER A 291 24.37 -3.68 -14.44
N PRO A 292 25.48 -3.93 -13.74
CA PRO A 292 26.18 -5.23 -13.78
C PRO A 292 25.34 -6.41 -13.27
N ARG A 293 24.19 -6.15 -12.64
CA ARG A 293 23.28 -7.16 -12.05
C ARG A 293 21.84 -6.94 -12.52
N PRO A 294 21.53 -7.15 -13.81
CA PRO A 294 20.20 -6.93 -14.38
C PRO A 294 19.13 -7.91 -13.86
N ASP A 295 19.55 -8.96 -13.21
CA ASP A 295 18.74 -10.05 -12.65
C ASP A 295 18.16 -9.77 -11.25
N LEU A 296 18.56 -8.66 -10.59
CA LEU A 296 18.13 -8.37 -9.23
C LEU A 296 16.62 -8.15 -9.11
N GLU A 297 16.03 -8.78 -8.08
CA GLU A 297 14.66 -8.46 -7.66
C GLU A 297 14.56 -7.00 -7.21
N LEU A 298 13.39 -6.38 -7.41
CA LEU A 298 13.09 -5.01 -6.98
C LEU A 298 11.91 -5.01 -6.02
N HIS A 299 12.14 -4.55 -4.80
CA HIS A 299 11.13 -4.42 -3.76
C HIS A 299 10.94 -2.95 -3.38
N LEU A 300 9.71 -2.43 -3.54
CA LEU A 300 9.35 -1.17 -2.91
C LEU A 300 8.86 -1.49 -1.49
N THR A 301 9.78 -1.40 -0.52
CA THR A 301 9.55 -1.91 0.83
C THR A 301 8.73 -0.98 1.71
N GLU A 302 8.53 0.26 1.27
CA GLU A 302 7.52 1.18 1.78
C GLU A 302 6.92 2.03 0.66
N TRP A 303 5.60 2.20 0.68
CA TRP A 303 4.92 3.17 -0.18
C TRP A 303 3.49 3.45 0.33
N SER A 304 3.04 4.68 0.15
CA SER A 304 1.64 5.08 0.28
C SER A 304 1.39 6.45 -0.33
N ALA A 305 0.21 7.03 -0.07
CA ALA A 305 -0.14 8.35 -0.57
C ALA A 305 0.71 9.47 0.06
N SER A 306 1.17 9.29 1.30
CA SER A 306 1.97 10.28 2.03
C SER A 306 2.91 9.57 3.01
N TYR A 307 4.05 10.20 3.34
CA TYR A 307 5.03 9.69 4.31
C TYR A 307 4.74 10.12 5.76
N THR A 308 3.73 10.96 6.00
CA THR A 308 3.40 11.38 7.36
C THR A 308 2.34 10.47 7.99
N PRO A 309 2.53 10.04 9.25
CA PRO A 309 1.53 9.25 9.99
C PRO A 309 0.31 10.08 10.43
N ALA A 310 0.11 11.26 9.86
CA ALA A 310 -0.96 12.20 10.19
C ALA A 310 -1.54 12.88 8.94
N ASP A 311 -1.66 12.14 7.84
CA ASP A 311 -2.24 12.65 6.60
C ASP A 311 -3.65 12.08 6.36
N PRO A 312 -4.71 12.92 6.41
CA PRO A 312 -6.08 12.45 6.29
C PRO A 312 -6.43 11.78 4.95
N ILE A 313 -5.58 11.89 3.94
CA ILE A 313 -5.76 11.13 2.69
C ILE A 313 -5.78 9.62 2.94
N HIS A 314 -5.02 9.13 3.93
CA HIS A 314 -5.00 7.72 4.31
C HIS A 314 -6.34 7.22 4.87
N ASP A 315 -7.10 8.11 5.52
CA ASP A 315 -8.43 7.79 6.04
C ASP A 315 -9.52 7.94 4.97
N SER A 316 -9.24 8.73 3.92
CA SER A 316 -10.21 9.12 2.90
C SER A 316 -10.48 7.99 1.88
N TYR A 317 -11.69 7.99 1.29
CA TYR A 317 -12.06 7.08 0.20
C TYR A 317 -11.16 7.18 -1.03
N HIS A 318 -10.45 8.29 -1.24
CA HIS A 318 -9.49 8.47 -2.33
C HIS A 318 -8.34 7.44 -2.29
N SER A 319 -7.98 6.96 -1.11
CA SER A 319 -6.87 6.02 -0.93
C SER A 319 -7.06 4.69 -1.68
N ALA A 320 -8.30 4.19 -1.80
CA ALA A 320 -8.57 2.93 -2.47
C ALA A 320 -8.27 2.99 -3.97
N ALA A 321 -8.78 4.00 -4.65
CA ALA A 321 -8.55 4.22 -6.08
C ALA A 321 -7.08 4.51 -6.39
N PHE A 322 -6.40 5.30 -5.54
CA PHE A 322 -4.97 5.57 -5.62
C PHE A 322 -4.15 4.29 -5.60
N ILE A 323 -4.38 3.41 -4.62
CA ILE A 323 -3.66 2.14 -4.48
C ILE A 323 -3.80 1.31 -5.76
N LEU A 324 -5.01 1.11 -6.24
CA LEU A 324 -5.27 0.30 -7.44
C LEU A 324 -4.60 0.86 -8.68
N ASP A 325 -4.67 2.19 -8.86
CA ASP A 325 -4.05 2.86 -10.00
C ASP A 325 -2.52 2.70 -10.02
N ARG A 326 -1.87 2.89 -8.86
CA ARG A 326 -0.41 2.78 -8.75
C ARG A 326 0.07 1.36 -8.94
N LEU A 327 -0.61 0.37 -8.35
CA LEU A 327 -0.28 -1.04 -8.50
C LEU A 327 -0.45 -1.52 -9.95
N LYS A 328 -1.56 -1.16 -10.59
CA LYS A 328 -1.80 -1.53 -12.01
C LYS A 328 -0.73 -0.98 -12.94
N LYS A 329 -0.35 0.29 -12.75
CA LYS A 329 0.64 0.98 -13.59
C LYS A 329 2.07 0.55 -13.33
N ALA A 330 2.42 0.15 -12.10
CA ALA A 330 3.72 -0.45 -11.79
C ALA A 330 3.87 -1.81 -12.48
N GLY A 331 2.79 -2.57 -12.59
CA GLY A 331 2.76 -3.84 -13.34
C GLY A 331 3.76 -4.86 -12.81
N SER A 332 4.62 -5.37 -13.68
CA SER A 332 5.66 -6.35 -13.34
C SER A 332 7.06 -5.72 -13.13
N ALA A 333 7.14 -4.40 -13.00
CA ALA A 333 8.42 -3.74 -12.80
C ALA A 333 8.99 -3.95 -11.39
N ALA A 334 8.12 -4.18 -10.39
CA ALA A 334 8.53 -4.57 -9.04
C ALA A 334 8.11 -6.02 -8.74
N ASP A 335 8.90 -6.70 -7.91
CA ASP A 335 8.62 -8.03 -7.39
C ASP A 335 7.73 -7.97 -6.14
N SER A 336 7.77 -6.85 -5.40
CA SER A 336 6.78 -6.50 -4.37
C SER A 336 6.64 -4.99 -4.21
N MET A 337 5.45 -4.57 -3.76
CA MET A 337 5.17 -3.21 -3.30
C MET A 337 4.48 -3.31 -1.94
N SER A 338 5.25 -3.08 -0.87
CA SER A 338 4.82 -3.20 0.52
C SER A 338 4.10 -1.93 0.96
N TYR A 339 2.77 -1.97 1.07
CA TYR A 339 2.00 -0.83 1.54
C TYR A 339 2.35 -0.49 2.99
N TRP A 340 2.62 0.77 3.24
CA TRP A 340 2.95 1.30 4.56
C TRP A 340 1.71 1.93 5.20
N VAL A 341 1.04 1.26 6.16
CA VAL A 341 1.17 -0.03 6.84
C VAL A 341 -0.19 -0.73 6.98
N PHE A 342 -0.27 -1.92 7.62
CA PHE A 342 -1.54 -2.63 7.77
C PHE A 342 -2.44 -2.13 8.91
N THR A 343 -1.90 -1.42 9.91
CA THR A 343 -2.61 -1.02 11.13
C THR A 343 -2.22 0.37 11.62
N ASP A 344 -3.16 1.09 12.23
CA ASP A 344 -2.90 2.33 12.98
C ASP A 344 -2.35 2.07 14.40
N ILE A 345 -2.16 0.81 14.80
CA ILE A 345 -1.29 0.48 15.93
C ILE A 345 0.14 0.74 15.45
N PHE A 346 0.56 1.98 15.57
CA PHE A 346 1.75 2.52 14.91
C PHE A 346 2.29 3.70 15.72
N GLU A 347 3.50 3.56 16.26
CA GLU A 347 3.98 4.43 17.34
C GLU A 347 5.24 5.24 16.96
N GLU A 348 5.49 5.53 15.69
CA GLU A 348 6.65 6.38 15.31
C GLU A 348 6.59 7.77 15.93
N ALA A 349 5.40 8.38 15.94
CA ALA A 349 5.15 9.65 16.64
C ALA A 349 4.38 9.45 17.96
N GLY A 350 4.45 8.26 18.54
CA GLY A 350 3.70 7.86 19.74
C GLY A 350 2.23 7.53 19.46
N PRO A 351 1.51 7.03 20.49
CA PRO A 351 0.10 6.72 20.40
C PRO A 351 -0.72 7.97 20.04
N ARG A 352 -1.63 7.83 19.08
CA ARG A 352 -2.47 8.94 18.60
C ARG A 352 -3.72 9.11 19.47
N SER A 353 -4.23 10.35 19.53
CA SER A 353 -5.33 10.73 20.42
C SER A 353 -6.72 10.59 19.79
N THR A 354 -6.82 10.37 18.49
CA THR A 354 -8.10 10.28 17.76
C THR A 354 -8.20 9.00 16.93
N PRO A 355 -9.43 8.46 16.73
CA PRO A 355 -9.63 7.21 15.99
C PRO A 355 -9.25 7.29 14.51
N PHE A 356 -9.43 8.45 13.90
CA PHE A 356 -9.02 8.77 12.54
C PHE A 356 -8.13 10.01 12.59
N HIS A 357 -6.86 9.81 12.44
CA HIS A 357 -5.83 10.85 12.56
C HIS A 357 -4.98 10.98 11.29
N GLY A 358 -5.38 10.26 10.23
CA GLY A 358 -4.59 10.19 9.01
C GLY A 358 -3.45 9.16 9.10
N GLY A 359 -3.57 8.15 9.95
CA GLY A 359 -2.63 7.05 10.07
C GLY A 359 -2.57 6.21 8.80
N PHE A 360 -1.47 5.51 8.60
CA PHE A 360 -1.24 4.70 7.40
C PHE A 360 -2.10 3.44 7.31
N GLY A 361 -2.65 2.96 8.43
CA GLY A 361 -3.23 1.64 8.58
C GLY A 361 -4.35 1.31 7.59
N LEU A 362 -4.43 0.05 7.18
CA LEU A 362 -5.63 -0.50 6.54
C LEU A 362 -6.77 -0.59 7.55
N LEU A 363 -6.43 -0.83 8.83
CA LEU A 363 -7.34 -0.81 9.97
C LEU A 363 -6.94 0.27 10.96
N ASN A 364 -7.93 0.91 11.60
CA ASN A 364 -7.65 1.80 12.73
C ASN A 364 -7.56 1.03 14.07
N TYR A 365 -7.33 1.76 15.18
CA TYR A 365 -7.23 1.16 16.52
C TYR A 365 -8.46 0.36 16.96
N GLN A 366 -9.65 0.66 16.43
CA GLN A 366 -10.91 0.02 16.79
C GLN A 366 -11.33 -1.06 15.79
N ASP A 367 -10.39 -1.63 15.03
CA ASP A 367 -10.63 -2.64 13.99
C ASP A 367 -11.56 -2.13 12.84
N LEU A 368 -11.71 -0.80 12.69
CA LEU A 368 -12.52 -0.23 11.61
C LEU A 368 -11.72 -0.25 10.31
N ARG A 369 -12.33 -0.80 9.26
CA ARG A 369 -11.73 -0.90 7.92
C ARG A 369 -11.74 0.45 7.24
N LYS A 370 -10.59 0.90 6.80
CA LYS A 370 -10.45 2.08 5.97
C LYS A 370 -10.65 1.72 4.48
N PRO A 371 -10.90 2.69 3.59
CA PRO A 371 -11.03 2.42 2.16
C PRO A 371 -9.85 1.66 1.54
N ALA A 372 -8.63 1.94 1.97
CA ALA A 372 -7.42 1.22 1.56
C ALA A 372 -7.48 -0.30 1.82
N PHE A 373 -8.12 -0.74 2.91
CA PHE A 373 -8.33 -2.17 3.21
C PHE A 373 -9.11 -2.87 2.09
N PHE A 374 -10.17 -2.23 1.61
CA PHE A 374 -11.01 -2.83 0.57
C PHE A 374 -10.29 -2.92 -0.78
N ALA A 375 -9.38 -2.01 -1.10
CA ALA A 375 -8.55 -2.12 -2.30
C ALA A 375 -7.78 -3.45 -2.31
N TYR A 376 -7.10 -3.79 -1.21
CA TYR A 376 -6.36 -5.06 -1.08
C TYR A 376 -7.27 -6.27 -0.95
N GLN A 377 -8.40 -6.15 -0.23
CA GLN A 377 -9.39 -7.23 -0.15
C GLN A 377 -9.95 -7.56 -1.55
N PHE A 378 -10.24 -6.56 -2.37
CA PHE A 378 -10.76 -6.75 -3.72
C PHE A 378 -9.70 -7.36 -4.65
N LEU A 379 -8.45 -6.91 -4.56
CA LEU A 379 -7.34 -7.52 -5.29
C LEU A 379 -7.17 -9.00 -4.92
N ASN A 380 -7.31 -9.36 -3.65
CA ASN A 380 -7.19 -10.76 -3.21
C ASN A 380 -8.33 -11.66 -3.68
N ARG A 381 -9.46 -11.08 -4.12
CA ARG A 381 -10.63 -11.81 -4.66
C ARG A 381 -10.57 -12.03 -6.17
N LEU A 382 -9.55 -11.53 -6.86
CA LEU A 382 -9.34 -11.74 -8.28
C LEU A 382 -8.94 -13.19 -8.56
N GLY A 383 -9.36 -13.69 -9.70
CA GLY A 383 -8.97 -15.02 -10.19
C GLY A 383 -7.50 -15.06 -10.65
N PRO A 384 -6.93 -16.26 -10.76
CA PRO A 384 -5.50 -16.44 -11.03
C PRO A 384 -5.09 -16.11 -12.48
N ARG A 385 -6.03 -15.90 -13.40
CA ARG A 385 -5.74 -15.60 -14.81
C ARG A 385 -6.32 -14.25 -15.20
N GLU A 386 -5.47 -13.36 -15.71
CA GLU A 386 -5.88 -12.05 -16.25
C GLU A 386 -6.37 -12.21 -17.70
N LEU A 387 -7.50 -11.59 -18.02
CA LEU A 387 -8.06 -11.50 -19.35
C LEU A 387 -7.60 -10.22 -20.06
N GLN A 388 -7.57 -10.23 -21.40
CA GLN A 388 -7.25 -9.04 -22.16
C GLN A 388 -8.37 -8.01 -22.05
N SER A 389 -8.04 -6.81 -21.59
CA SER A 389 -8.91 -5.63 -21.59
C SER A 389 -8.10 -4.42 -22.00
N ALA A 390 -8.70 -3.53 -22.78
CA ALA A 390 -8.10 -2.27 -23.20
C ALA A 390 -8.25 -1.17 -22.14
N ASP A 391 -9.09 -1.36 -21.13
CA ASP A 391 -9.31 -0.36 -20.07
C ASP A 391 -8.12 -0.33 -19.12
N PRO A 392 -7.44 0.85 -18.94
CA PRO A 392 -6.21 0.95 -18.16
C PRO A 392 -6.45 0.97 -16.65
N ALA A 393 -7.69 1.16 -16.21
CA ALA A 393 -8.06 1.27 -14.80
C ALA A 393 -9.01 0.13 -14.39
N SER A 394 -8.70 -1.08 -14.86
CA SER A 394 -9.42 -2.30 -14.50
C SER A 394 -8.51 -3.53 -14.48
N TYR A 395 -8.95 -4.55 -13.74
CA TYR A 395 -8.55 -5.95 -13.89
C TYR A 395 -9.78 -6.76 -14.25
N VAL A 396 -9.66 -7.57 -15.29
CA VAL A 396 -10.66 -8.59 -15.63
C VAL A 396 -9.98 -9.94 -15.50
N THR A 397 -10.51 -10.81 -14.67
CA THR A 397 -9.89 -12.10 -14.35
C THR A 397 -10.88 -13.24 -14.41
N THR A 398 -10.36 -14.45 -14.45
CA THR A 398 -11.15 -15.69 -14.41
C THR A 398 -10.48 -16.72 -13.51
N ASP A 399 -11.30 -17.59 -12.93
CA ASP A 399 -10.86 -18.80 -12.25
C ASP A 399 -11.02 -20.04 -13.14
N ASP A 400 -10.55 -21.20 -12.63
CA ASP A 400 -10.67 -22.47 -13.35
C ASP A 400 -12.09 -23.08 -13.31
N ARG A 401 -13.01 -22.45 -12.57
CA ARG A 401 -14.41 -22.89 -12.40
C ARG A 401 -15.38 -22.18 -13.33
N GLY A 402 -14.86 -21.26 -14.16
CA GLY A 402 -15.65 -20.48 -15.13
C GLY A 402 -16.42 -19.33 -14.48
N SER A 403 -15.87 -18.79 -13.38
CA SER A 403 -16.31 -17.53 -12.80
C SER A 403 -15.42 -16.40 -13.27
N PHE A 404 -15.95 -15.17 -13.25
CA PHE A 404 -15.25 -13.98 -13.73
C PHE A 404 -15.27 -12.89 -12.66
N GLN A 405 -14.19 -12.12 -12.57
CA GLN A 405 -14.06 -10.99 -11.66
C GLN A 405 -13.67 -9.75 -12.46
N VAL A 406 -14.34 -8.64 -12.20
CA VAL A 406 -14.02 -7.33 -12.76
C VAL A 406 -13.81 -6.37 -11.61
N LEU A 407 -12.56 -5.97 -11.39
CA LEU A 407 -12.20 -4.88 -10.47
C LEU A 407 -11.88 -3.67 -11.32
N LEU A 408 -12.57 -2.57 -11.06
CA LEU A 408 -12.43 -1.33 -11.82
C LEU A 408 -12.52 -0.11 -10.90
N TRP A 409 -11.92 1.00 -11.31
CA TRP A 409 -11.90 2.23 -10.51
C TRP A 409 -11.83 3.47 -11.38
N ASP A 410 -12.28 4.60 -10.84
CA ASP A 410 -11.86 5.92 -11.28
C ASP A 410 -10.75 6.42 -10.35
N PHE A 411 -9.71 7.03 -10.90
CA PHE A 411 -8.73 7.73 -10.09
C PHE A 411 -8.63 9.18 -10.57
N THR A 412 -9.08 10.09 -9.71
CA THR A 412 -9.05 11.52 -9.98
C THR A 412 -8.36 12.24 -8.81
N ILE A 413 -7.35 13.04 -9.14
CA ILE A 413 -6.67 13.92 -8.17
C ILE A 413 -7.57 15.15 -7.97
N THR A 414 -8.03 15.39 -6.75
CA THR A 414 -9.01 16.42 -6.43
C THR A 414 -8.47 17.56 -5.58
N ASN A 415 -7.36 17.34 -4.86
CA ASN A 415 -6.73 18.36 -4.02
C ASN A 415 -6.13 19.48 -4.87
N PRO A 416 -6.24 20.76 -4.46
CA PRO A 416 -5.51 21.85 -5.11
C PRO A 416 -4.03 21.85 -4.70
N THR A 417 -3.15 22.35 -5.56
CA THR A 417 -1.72 22.50 -5.26
C THR A 417 -1.41 23.57 -4.21
N THR A 418 -2.40 24.40 -3.87
CA THR A 418 -2.27 25.55 -2.99
C THR A 418 -2.73 25.29 -1.55
N GLU A 419 -3.23 24.09 -1.28
CA GLU A 419 -3.74 23.73 0.05
C GLU A 419 -3.13 22.38 0.47
N ASN A 420 -2.74 22.28 1.75
CA ASN A 420 -2.21 21.03 2.28
C ASN A 420 -3.29 19.99 2.57
N ASP A 421 -2.90 18.73 2.56
CA ASP A 421 -3.76 17.57 2.76
C ASP A 421 -4.42 17.58 4.13
N GLN A 422 -3.71 18.06 5.17
CA GLN A 422 -4.21 18.17 6.55
C GLN A 422 -5.39 19.13 6.69
N THR A 423 -5.58 20.02 5.73
CA THR A 423 -6.75 20.91 5.64
C THR A 423 -7.76 20.38 4.65
N PHE A 424 -7.30 19.98 3.45
CA PHE A 424 -8.18 19.58 2.36
C PHE A 424 -8.99 18.33 2.68
N TYR A 425 -8.32 17.21 3.02
CA TYR A 425 -8.98 15.91 3.24
C TYR A 425 -9.75 15.80 4.57
N LYS A 426 -9.66 16.79 5.45
CA LYS A 426 -10.54 16.87 6.63
C LYS A 426 -11.95 17.35 6.32
N ARG A 427 -12.18 17.94 5.16
CA ARG A 427 -13.49 18.42 4.73
C ARG A 427 -14.40 17.29 4.22
N ASP A 428 -15.69 17.58 4.10
CA ASP A 428 -16.59 16.74 3.30
C ASP A 428 -16.30 16.99 1.82
N LEU A 429 -15.95 15.94 1.10
CA LEU A 429 -15.51 15.99 -0.29
C LEU A 429 -16.44 15.09 -1.13
N PRO A 430 -17.65 15.56 -1.49
CA PRO A 430 -18.56 14.78 -2.32
C PRO A 430 -17.93 14.47 -3.68
N ALA A 431 -17.98 13.21 -4.08
CA ALA A 431 -17.48 12.75 -5.37
C ALA A 431 -18.34 13.28 -6.52
N ALA A 432 -17.71 13.90 -7.53
CA ALA A 432 -18.42 14.36 -8.71
C ALA A 432 -18.84 13.18 -9.61
N ASN A 433 -19.96 13.35 -10.31
CA ASN A 433 -20.47 12.36 -11.25
C ASN A 433 -19.58 12.29 -12.50
N LYS A 434 -19.16 11.08 -12.87
CA LYS A 434 -18.35 10.76 -14.07
C LYS A 434 -19.20 10.13 -15.19
N GLY A 435 -20.50 9.96 -14.99
CA GLY A 435 -21.41 9.39 -15.96
C GLY A 435 -21.64 7.90 -15.78
N LYS A 436 -21.80 7.18 -16.88
CA LYS A 436 -22.04 5.74 -16.89
C LYS A 436 -20.75 4.97 -17.20
N LEU A 437 -20.65 3.81 -16.57
CA LEU A 437 -19.64 2.81 -16.85
C LEU A 437 -20.35 1.52 -17.25
N ALA A 438 -20.00 0.94 -18.41
CA ALA A 438 -20.50 -0.35 -18.86
C ALA A 438 -19.41 -1.43 -18.72
N VAL A 439 -19.77 -2.57 -18.15
CA VAL A 439 -18.99 -3.82 -18.22
C VAL A 439 -19.59 -4.70 -19.30
N HIS A 440 -18.76 -5.10 -20.28
CA HIS A 440 -19.18 -5.91 -21.40
C HIS A 440 -18.25 -7.11 -21.55
N LEU A 441 -18.74 -8.33 -21.21
CA LEU A 441 -18.00 -9.57 -21.39
C LEU A 441 -18.63 -10.38 -22.52
N THR A 442 -17.79 -10.94 -23.40
CA THR A 442 -18.20 -11.82 -24.49
C THR A 442 -17.58 -13.20 -24.35
N GLY A 443 -18.19 -14.21 -24.93
CA GLY A 443 -17.72 -15.59 -24.83
C GLY A 443 -17.96 -16.23 -23.45
N VAL A 444 -18.76 -15.60 -22.60
CA VAL A 444 -19.16 -16.14 -21.29
C VAL A 444 -20.00 -17.41 -21.54
N PRO A 445 -19.66 -18.56 -20.92
CA PRO A 445 -20.43 -19.78 -21.09
C PRO A 445 -21.91 -19.58 -20.73
N PRO A 446 -22.87 -20.02 -21.54
CA PRO A 446 -24.29 -19.90 -21.20
C PRO A 446 -24.61 -20.58 -19.87
N GLY A 447 -25.52 -19.98 -19.11
CA GLY A 447 -25.91 -20.53 -17.80
C GLY A 447 -26.34 -19.47 -16.80
N ARG A 448 -26.60 -19.94 -15.58
CA ARG A 448 -26.95 -19.08 -14.44
C ARG A 448 -25.71 -18.70 -13.66
N TYR A 449 -25.67 -17.44 -13.26
CA TYR A 449 -24.58 -16.87 -12.46
C TYR A 449 -25.15 -16.10 -11.28
N THR A 450 -24.43 -16.11 -10.15
CA THR A 450 -24.62 -15.13 -9.08
C THR A 450 -23.73 -13.93 -9.39
N GLN A 451 -24.34 -12.79 -9.69
CA GLN A 451 -23.64 -11.51 -9.79
C GLN A 451 -23.61 -10.87 -8.40
N THR A 452 -22.42 -10.50 -7.92
CA THR A 452 -22.25 -9.73 -6.69
C THR A 452 -21.40 -8.51 -7.00
N ILE A 453 -21.88 -7.32 -6.61
CA ILE A 453 -21.17 -6.05 -6.81
C ILE A 453 -20.85 -5.44 -5.46
N TYR A 454 -19.59 -5.06 -5.27
CA TYR A 454 -19.09 -4.31 -4.11
C TYR A 454 -18.64 -2.92 -4.57
N GLU A 455 -18.77 -1.94 -3.69
CA GLU A 455 -18.41 -0.55 -3.96
C GLU A 455 -17.58 0.01 -2.81
N VAL A 456 -16.56 0.80 -3.14
CA VAL A 456 -15.86 1.72 -2.23
C VAL A 456 -15.79 3.08 -2.89
N GLY A 457 -16.13 4.12 -2.15
CA GLY A 457 -16.15 5.49 -2.66
C GLY A 457 -16.76 6.44 -1.63
N TYR A 458 -17.10 7.64 -2.04
CA TYR A 458 -17.74 8.60 -1.16
C TYR A 458 -19.01 8.03 -0.52
N ARG A 459 -19.00 7.87 0.81
CA ARG A 459 -20.08 7.29 1.65
C ARG A 459 -20.46 5.84 1.31
N ALA A 460 -19.56 5.12 0.64
CA ALA A 460 -19.72 3.70 0.35
C ALA A 460 -18.48 2.96 0.89
N ASN A 461 -18.64 2.12 1.92
CA ASN A 461 -17.53 1.51 2.66
C ASN A 461 -16.46 2.55 3.07
N ASP A 462 -16.94 3.71 3.53
CA ASP A 462 -16.17 4.90 3.87
C ASP A 462 -16.35 5.20 5.37
N ALA A 463 -15.52 4.56 6.19
CA ALA A 463 -15.53 4.69 7.64
C ALA A 463 -15.27 6.13 8.10
N TYR A 464 -14.43 6.88 7.35
CA TYR A 464 -14.08 8.24 7.71
C TYR A 464 -15.24 9.21 7.55
N SER A 465 -16.02 9.13 6.48
CA SER A 465 -17.24 9.92 6.34
C SER A 465 -18.26 9.59 7.43
N ALA A 466 -18.43 8.30 7.79
CA ALA A 466 -19.29 7.90 8.88
C ALA A 466 -18.82 8.45 10.25
N TYR A 467 -17.52 8.50 10.50
CA TYR A 467 -16.93 9.13 11.69
C TYR A 467 -17.19 10.64 11.73
N ARG A 468 -17.04 11.32 10.60
CA ARG A 468 -17.29 12.76 10.49
C ARG A 468 -18.76 13.12 10.71
N ASP A 469 -19.68 12.28 10.25
CA ASP A 469 -21.12 12.43 10.50
C ASP A 469 -21.49 12.35 12.00
N LEU A 470 -20.60 11.78 12.82
CA LEU A 470 -20.73 11.79 14.29
C LEU A 470 -20.13 13.05 14.94
N GLY A 471 -19.64 14.00 14.15
CA GLY A 471 -18.96 15.22 14.63
C GLY A 471 -17.50 15.02 14.99
N SER A 472 -16.84 13.98 14.45
CA SER A 472 -15.43 13.67 14.66
C SER A 472 -15.02 13.64 16.15
N PRO A 473 -15.68 12.84 17.00
CA PRO A 473 -15.38 12.83 18.42
C PRO A 473 -13.95 12.31 18.67
N PRO A 474 -13.21 12.86 19.64
CA PRO A 474 -11.84 12.41 19.93
C PRO A 474 -11.80 10.97 20.49
N GLN A 475 -12.91 10.50 21.04
CA GLN A 475 -13.08 9.16 21.58
C GLN A 475 -14.39 8.57 21.05
N LEU A 476 -14.39 7.28 20.71
CA LEU A 476 -15.59 6.58 20.26
C LEU A 476 -16.16 5.69 21.37
N THR A 477 -17.46 5.80 21.61
CA THR A 477 -18.19 4.81 22.38
C THR A 477 -18.34 3.51 21.56
N ARG A 478 -18.60 2.38 22.23
CA ARG A 478 -18.86 1.09 21.55
C ARG A 478 -20.01 1.18 20.54
N ALA A 479 -21.06 1.96 20.83
CA ALA A 479 -22.19 2.17 19.94
C ALA A 479 -21.79 2.96 18.68
N GLN A 480 -20.91 3.97 18.82
CA GLN A 480 -20.38 4.72 17.69
C GLN A 480 -19.46 3.85 16.82
N VAL A 481 -18.58 3.03 17.42
CA VAL A 481 -17.77 2.05 16.68
C VAL A 481 -18.67 1.10 15.90
N ALA A 482 -19.71 0.54 16.52
CA ALA A 482 -20.66 -0.34 15.83
C ALA A 482 -21.37 0.36 14.66
N LYS A 483 -21.74 1.64 14.82
CA LYS A 483 -22.38 2.44 13.76
C LYS A 483 -21.43 2.67 12.58
N ILE A 484 -20.17 3.04 12.82
CA ILE A 484 -19.17 3.23 11.77
C ILE A 484 -18.88 1.90 11.07
N ASN A 485 -18.70 0.82 11.84
CA ASN A 485 -18.47 -0.51 11.28
C ASN A 485 -19.61 -0.97 10.37
N ALA A 486 -20.86 -0.66 10.71
CA ALA A 486 -22.02 -0.98 9.87
C ALA A 486 -22.06 -0.17 8.55
N ALA A 487 -21.45 1.03 8.51
CA ALA A 487 -21.30 1.84 7.31
C ALA A 487 -20.13 1.41 6.42
N SER A 488 -19.21 0.59 6.94
CA SER A 488 -18.01 0.10 6.25
C SER A 488 -17.81 -1.41 6.47
N ASP A 489 -18.91 -2.19 6.46
CA ASP A 489 -18.88 -3.62 6.77
C ASP A 489 -18.49 -4.50 5.56
N GLY A 490 -18.30 -3.91 4.39
CA GLY A 490 -17.92 -4.62 3.16
C GLY A 490 -19.05 -5.42 2.54
N ARG A 491 -20.32 -5.16 2.93
CA ARG A 491 -21.47 -5.82 2.30
C ARG A 491 -21.55 -5.44 0.82
N PRO A 492 -22.09 -6.33 -0.03
CA PRO A 492 -22.28 -6.01 -1.44
C PRO A 492 -23.34 -4.90 -1.61
N LEU A 493 -23.10 -4.04 -2.61
CA LEU A 493 -24.09 -3.10 -3.12
C LEU A 493 -25.30 -3.85 -3.71
N GLU A 494 -25.01 -4.96 -4.42
CA GLU A 494 -26.04 -5.78 -5.08
C GLU A 494 -25.61 -7.25 -5.11
N ARG A 495 -26.58 -8.14 -4.97
CA ARG A 495 -26.40 -9.57 -5.21
C ARG A 495 -27.65 -10.14 -5.87
N VAL A 496 -27.55 -10.58 -7.13
CA VAL A 496 -28.65 -11.07 -7.94
C VAL A 496 -28.25 -12.31 -8.76
N THR A 497 -29.23 -13.10 -9.16
CA THR A 497 -29.01 -14.15 -10.17
C THR A 497 -29.23 -13.56 -11.57
N VAL A 498 -28.26 -13.77 -12.45
CA VAL A 498 -28.33 -13.39 -13.87
C VAL A 498 -28.23 -14.63 -14.75
N THR A 499 -28.81 -14.57 -15.94
CA THR A 499 -28.72 -15.65 -16.95
C THR A 499 -27.97 -15.12 -18.16
N VAL A 500 -26.88 -15.81 -18.53
CA VAL A 500 -26.17 -15.56 -19.78
C VAL A 500 -26.78 -16.48 -20.85
N GLY A 501 -27.24 -15.88 -21.95
CA GLY A 501 -27.86 -16.58 -23.09
C GLY A 501 -26.86 -17.33 -23.96
N ALA A 502 -27.36 -17.96 -25.02
CA ALA A 502 -26.53 -18.71 -25.95
C ALA A 502 -25.53 -17.84 -26.75
N ASP A 503 -25.76 -16.53 -26.82
CA ASP A 503 -24.86 -15.55 -27.43
C ASP A 503 -23.59 -15.33 -26.60
N GLY A 504 -23.57 -15.78 -25.34
CA GLY A 504 -22.44 -15.65 -24.45
C GLY A 504 -22.11 -14.21 -24.07
N THR A 505 -23.10 -13.31 -24.11
CA THR A 505 -22.90 -11.89 -23.78
C THR A 505 -23.37 -11.58 -22.35
N PHE A 506 -22.52 -10.91 -21.58
CA PHE A 506 -22.89 -10.32 -20.30
C PHE A 506 -22.68 -8.80 -20.37
N HIS A 507 -23.68 -8.05 -19.94
CA HIS A 507 -23.66 -6.59 -19.91
C HIS A 507 -24.18 -6.06 -18.56
N ARG A 508 -23.47 -5.05 -18.00
CA ARG A 508 -23.89 -4.35 -16.78
C ARG A 508 -23.47 -2.89 -16.82
N GLU A 509 -24.40 -1.99 -16.56
CA GLU A 509 -24.14 -0.56 -16.36
C GLU A 509 -24.06 -0.21 -14.87
N LEU A 510 -23.15 0.70 -14.51
CA LEU A 510 -22.97 1.28 -13.20
C LEU A 510 -22.90 2.80 -13.32
N ALA A 511 -23.38 3.54 -12.30
CA ALA A 511 -23.10 4.94 -12.17
C ALA A 511 -21.68 5.10 -11.59
N LEU A 512 -20.85 5.91 -12.23
CA LEU A 512 -19.46 6.13 -11.83
C LEU A 512 -19.29 7.54 -11.27
N ARG A 513 -18.63 7.64 -10.12
CA ARG A 513 -18.21 8.90 -9.52
C ARG A 513 -16.69 8.95 -9.42
N GLU A 514 -16.16 10.13 -9.11
CA GLU A 514 -14.73 10.30 -8.82
C GLU A 514 -14.28 9.38 -7.68
N ASN A 515 -13.18 8.68 -7.92
CA ASN A 515 -12.53 7.76 -6.97
C ASN A 515 -13.42 6.60 -6.48
N ASP A 516 -14.50 6.27 -7.21
CA ASP A 516 -15.24 5.03 -6.98
C ASP A 516 -14.41 3.81 -7.41
N VAL A 517 -14.53 2.75 -6.63
CA VAL A 517 -13.96 1.41 -6.89
C VAL A 517 -15.09 0.39 -6.86
N PHE A 518 -15.21 -0.41 -7.91
CA PHE A 518 -16.16 -1.52 -7.97
C PHE A 518 -15.46 -2.86 -8.15
N LEU A 519 -15.87 -3.85 -7.35
CA LEU A 519 -15.57 -5.25 -7.61
C LEU A 519 -16.86 -5.96 -7.99
N MET A 520 -16.92 -6.49 -9.22
CA MET A 520 -17.99 -7.35 -9.71
C MET A 520 -17.51 -8.80 -9.75
N LEU A 521 -18.23 -9.69 -9.09
CA LEU A 521 -18.03 -11.13 -9.16
C LEU A 521 -19.18 -11.73 -9.96
N LEU A 522 -18.88 -12.54 -10.97
CA LEU A 522 -19.83 -13.31 -11.76
C LEU A 522 -19.51 -14.79 -11.53
N GLU A 523 -20.15 -15.39 -10.52
CA GLU A 523 -19.89 -16.74 -10.05
C GLU A 523 -20.87 -17.73 -10.71
N ARG A 524 -20.33 -18.71 -11.46
CA ARG A 524 -21.14 -19.70 -12.13
C ARG A 524 -21.86 -20.59 -11.13
N GLN A 525 -23.18 -20.69 -11.24
CA GLN A 525 -23.97 -21.65 -10.46
C GLN A 525 -23.75 -23.06 -11.05
N GLY A 526 -23.40 -24.01 -10.20
CA GLY A 526 -23.35 -25.42 -10.59
C GLY A 526 -24.74 -25.91 -11.10
N PRO A 527 -24.83 -27.03 -11.84
CA PRO A 527 -26.10 -27.62 -12.14
C PRO A 527 -26.86 -27.82 -10.81
N ALA A 528 -28.13 -27.40 -10.81
CA ALA A 528 -28.98 -27.61 -9.64
C ALA A 528 -28.88 -29.10 -9.28
N SER A 529 -28.38 -29.39 -8.04
CA SER A 529 -28.47 -30.76 -7.52
C SER A 529 -29.93 -31.12 -7.53
N SER A 530 -30.33 -32.02 -8.45
CA SER A 530 -31.63 -32.63 -8.42
C SER A 530 -31.70 -33.39 -7.11
N ASN A 531 -32.38 -32.82 -6.12
CA ASN A 531 -32.83 -33.57 -4.97
C ASN A 531 -33.79 -34.67 -5.49
N LEU A 532 -33.21 -35.81 -5.83
CA LEU A 532 -33.96 -37.06 -5.90
C LEU A 532 -34.29 -37.39 -4.43
N GLN A 533 -35.44 -36.89 -3.97
CA GLN A 533 -36.17 -37.54 -2.89
C GLN A 533 -36.54 -38.95 -3.37
N GLN A 534 -35.90 -39.93 -2.81
CA GLN A 534 -36.42 -41.29 -2.67
C GLN A 534 -36.63 -41.59 -1.18
#